data_6e4d5ebd7e8e702c5c40442a7279d04d
#
_entry.id   6e4d5ebd7e8e702c5c40442a7279d04d
#
_cell.length_a   1.000
_cell.length_b   1.000
_cell.length_c   1.000
_cell.angle_alpha   90.00
_cell.angle_beta   90.00
_cell.angle_gamma   90.00
#
_symmetry.space_group_name_H-M   'P 1'
#
loop_
_entity.id
_entity.type
_entity.pdbx_description
1 polymer ?
#
loop_
_entity_poly.entity_id
_entity_poly.type
_entity_poly.pdbx_seq_one_letter_code
_entity_poly.pdbx_strand_id
1 'polypeptide(L)'
;MRMTGPVERVLTAFLSDPAAPRYGYDLMKAARLPSGTLYPLLARLEQQKLVGSAWETPQQEGERPRKYYRLTGEGVRIARLELAQASARRQRAPARPGRPAPGSLG
;
A
#
# COMPACT_ATOMS: atom_id res chain seq x y z
N MET A 1 5.98 5.41 10.15
CA MET A 1 6.09 4.40 9.05
C MET A 1 6.97 4.97 7.95
N ARG A 2 7.86 4.15 7.46
CA ARG A 2 8.73 4.59 6.37
C ARG A 2 8.04 4.36 5.03
N MET A 3 7.93 5.42 4.23
CA MET A 3 7.26 5.33 2.94
C MET A 3 8.26 4.94 1.86
N THR A 4 8.30 3.66 1.54
CA THR A 4 9.08 3.12 0.43
C THR A 4 8.17 2.94 -0.78
N GLY A 5 8.76 2.69 -1.95
CA GLY A 5 7.97 2.41 -3.16
C GLY A 5 6.98 1.26 -2.97
N PRO A 6 7.42 0.10 -2.44
CA PRO A 6 6.49 -1.00 -2.18
C PRO A 6 5.36 -0.64 -1.22
N VAL A 7 5.66 0.05 -0.11
CA VAL A 7 4.64 0.49 0.84
C VAL A 7 3.65 1.40 0.17
N GLU A 8 4.14 2.36 -0.60
CA GLU A 8 3.29 3.31 -1.32
C GLU A 8 2.32 2.59 -2.25
N ARG A 9 2.80 1.59 -3.00
CA ARG A 9 1.96 0.85 -3.92
C ARG A 9 0.88 0.04 -3.21
N VAL A 10 1.24 -0.57 -2.07
CA VAL A 10 0.26 -1.34 -1.27
C VAL A 10 -0.79 -0.43 -0.70
N LEU A 11 -0.40 0.70 -0.11
CA LEU A 11 -1.36 1.64 0.45
C LEU A 11 -2.26 2.23 -0.63
N THR A 12 -1.72 2.53 -1.80
CA THR A 12 -2.51 3.00 -2.93
C THR A 12 -3.54 1.96 -3.36
N ALA A 13 -3.13 0.69 -3.41
CA ALA A 13 -4.05 -0.40 -3.76
C ALA A 13 -5.21 -0.48 -2.76
N PHE A 14 -4.92 -0.39 -1.47
CA PHE A 14 -5.98 -0.39 -0.46
C PHE A 14 -6.91 0.81 -0.60
N LEU A 15 -6.35 1.99 -0.83
CA LEU A 15 -7.14 3.22 -0.88
C LEU A 15 -8.03 3.34 -2.11
N SER A 16 -7.79 2.53 -3.14
CA SER A 16 -8.68 2.53 -4.30
C SER A 16 -10.11 2.16 -3.92
N ASP A 17 -10.28 1.37 -2.86
CA ASP A 17 -11.57 1.10 -2.23
C ASP A 17 -11.30 0.73 -0.79
N PRO A 18 -11.23 1.72 0.13
CA PRO A 18 -10.77 1.48 1.49
C PRO A 18 -11.63 0.51 2.30
N ALA A 19 -12.91 0.41 1.97
CA ALA A 19 -13.81 -0.48 2.69
C ALA A 19 -13.77 -1.93 2.18
N ALA A 20 -13.21 -2.16 1.01
CA ALA A 20 -13.21 -3.48 0.41
C ALA A 20 -12.16 -4.38 1.04
N PRO A 21 -12.50 -5.64 1.36
CA PRO A 21 -11.50 -6.61 1.74
C PRO A 21 -10.63 -6.97 0.54
N ARG A 22 -9.34 -7.19 0.80
CA ARG A 22 -8.38 -7.54 -0.23
C ARG A 22 -7.70 -8.84 0.11
N TYR A 23 -7.65 -9.76 -0.84
CA TYR A 23 -6.87 -10.97 -0.69
C TYR A 23 -5.41 -10.69 -1.03
N GLY A 24 -4.51 -11.48 -0.47
CA GLY A 24 -3.08 -11.33 -0.75
C GLY A 24 -2.77 -11.36 -2.24
N TYR A 25 -3.42 -12.28 -2.97
CA TYR A 25 -3.23 -12.40 -4.41
C TYR A 25 -3.59 -11.10 -5.15
N ASP A 26 -4.71 -10.48 -4.76
CA ASP A 26 -5.14 -9.22 -5.38
C ASP A 26 -4.14 -8.10 -5.11
N LEU A 27 -3.62 -8.07 -3.89
CA LEU A 27 -2.62 -7.05 -3.52
C LEU A 27 -1.30 -7.26 -4.26
N MET A 28 -0.89 -8.51 -4.45
CA MET A 28 0.30 -8.80 -5.24
C MET A 28 0.18 -8.24 -6.65
N LYS A 29 -0.96 -8.44 -7.27
CA LYS A 29 -1.21 -7.95 -8.63
C LYS A 29 -1.32 -6.43 -8.66
N ALA A 30 -2.10 -5.86 -7.76
CA ALA A 30 -2.33 -4.42 -7.75
C ALA A 30 -1.07 -3.62 -7.42
N ALA A 31 -0.27 -4.12 -6.47
CA ALA A 31 0.95 -3.45 -6.05
C ALA A 31 2.18 -3.89 -6.85
N ARG A 32 2.03 -4.90 -7.70
CA ARG A 32 3.13 -5.46 -8.50
C ARG A 32 4.29 -5.90 -7.61
N LEU A 33 3.96 -6.69 -6.61
CA LEU A 33 4.95 -7.20 -5.66
C LEU A 33 4.90 -8.72 -5.60
N PRO A 34 6.04 -9.38 -5.52
CA PRO A 34 6.05 -10.81 -5.25
C PRO A 34 5.63 -11.08 -3.80
N SER A 35 5.20 -12.31 -3.53
CA SER A 35 4.74 -12.69 -2.20
C SER A 35 5.80 -12.48 -1.13
N GLY A 36 7.06 -12.75 -1.46
CA GLY A 36 8.16 -12.60 -0.51
C GLY A 36 8.37 -11.17 -0.04
N THR A 37 7.91 -10.19 -0.79
CA THR A 37 7.97 -8.78 -0.42
C THR A 37 6.65 -8.34 0.21
N LEU A 38 5.53 -8.78 -0.35
CA LEU A 38 4.21 -8.33 0.09
C LEU A 38 3.88 -8.79 1.51
N TYR A 39 4.03 -10.09 1.81
CA TYR A 39 3.55 -10.61 3.09
C TYR A 39 4.33 -10.06 4.29
N PRO A 40 5.66 -9.92 4.25
CA PRO A 40 6.34 -9.25 5.36
C PRO A 40 5.91 -7.80 5.55
N LEU A 41 5.58 -7.11 4.45
CA LEU A 41 5.10 -5.75 4.50
C LEU A 41 3.71 -5.69 5.15
N LEU A 42 2.81 -6.58 4.77
CA LEU A 42 1.49 -6.67 5.38
C LEU A 42 1.57 -6.99 6.87
N ALA A 43 2.48 -7.89 7.25
CA ALA A 43 2.67 -8.22 8.65
C ALA A 43 3.11 -6.99 9.46
N ARG A 44 3.97 -6.18 8.88
CA ARG A 44 4.42 -4.95 9.53
C ARG A 44 3.29 -3.95 9.69
N LEU A 45 2.47 -3.78 8.66
CA LEU A 45 1.31 -2.90 8.73
C LEU A 45 0.29 -3.38 9.75
N GLU A 46 0.14 -4.70 9.88
CA GLU A 46 -0.72 -5.29 10.91
C GLU A 46 -0.20 -4.98 12.31
N GLN A 47 1.11 -5.11 12.52
CA GLN A 47 1.72 -4.81 13.81
C GLN A 47 1.50 -3.34 14.20
N GLN A 48 1.48 -2.45 13.23
CA GLN A 48 1.25 -1.04 13.46
C GLN A 48 -0.25 -0.70 13.54
N LYS A 49 -1.11 -1.70 13.42
CA LYS A 49 -2.57 -1.55 13.48
C LYS A 49 -3.13 -0.67 12.37
N LEU A 50 -2.43 -0.62 11.26
CA LEU A 50 -2.88 0.09 10.07
C LEU A 50 -3.69 -0.80 9.14
N VAL A 51 -3.48 -2.11 9.26
CA VAL A 51 -4.16 -3.14 8.50
C VAL A 51 -4.68 -4.18 9.47
N GLY A 52 -5.90 -4.63 9.25
CA GLY A 52 -6.45 -5.79 9.94
C GLY A 52 -6.56 -6.95 8.95
N SER A 53 -6.59 -8.15 9.48
CA SER A 53 -6.78 -9.34 8.65
C SER A 53 -7.78 -10.27 9.31
N ALA A 54 -8.40 -11.11 8.49
CA ALA A 54 -9.33 -12.13 8.97
C ALA A 54 -9.36 -13.27 7.97
N TRP A 55 -9.80 -14.42 8.45
CA TRP A 55 -9.97 -15.60 7.62
C TRP A 55 -11.43 -15.65 7.16
N GLU A 56 -11.60 -15.84 5.85
CA GLU A 56 -12.93 -16.05 5.30
C GLU A 56 -13.35 -17.49 5.56
N THR A 57 -14.56 -17.67 6.09
CA THR A 57 -15.09 -19.02 6.36
C THR A 57 -15.39 -19.71 5.04
N PRO A 58 -14.88 -20.93 4.81
CA PRO A 58 -15.22 -21.66 3.61
C PRO A 58 -16.71 -21.92 3.53
N GLN A 59 -17.30 -21.73 2.36
CA GLN A 59 -18.72 -21.96 2.14
C GLN A 59 -19.02 -23.36 1.65
N GLN A 60 -18.02 -24.04 1.15
CA GLN A 60 -18.17 -25.40 0.65
C GLN A 60 -17.15 -26.31 1.30
N GLU A 61 -17.55 -27.59 1.48
CA GLU A 61 -16.64 -28.58 2.01
C GLU A 61 -15.46 -28.77 1.09
N GLY A 62 -14.27 -28.87 1.68
CA GLY A 62 -13.02 -29.02 0.92
C GLY A 62 -12.41 -27.71 0.46
N GLU A 63 -13.12 -26.62 0.60
CA GLU A 63 -12.60 -25.31 0.25
C GLU A 63 -11.62 -24.82 1.31
N ARG A 64 -10.49 -24.26 0.88
CA ARG A 64 -9.49 -23.73 1.80
C ARG A 64 -9.91 -22.37 2.33
N PRO A 65 -9.70 -22.09 3.62
CA PRO A 65 -9.90 -20.76 4.15
C PRO A 65 -9.00 -19.75 3.40
N ARG A 66 -9.52 -18.56 3.16
CA ARG A 66 -8.79 -17.49 2.51
C ARG A 66 -8.62 -16.35 3.49
N LYS A 67 -7.42 -15.80 3.54
CA LYS A 67 -7.14 -14.66 4.40
C LYS A 67 -7.31 -13.37 3.61
N TYR A 68 -8.03 -12.43 4.18
CA TYR A 68 -8.18 -11.13 3.55
C TYR A 68 -7.70 -10.03 4.48
N TYR A 69 -7.40 -8.88 3.90
CA TYR A 69 -6.83 -7.74 4.59
C TYR A 69 -7.68 -6.51 4.30
N ARG A 70 -7.70 -5.59 5.26
CA ARG A 70 -8.44 -4.34 5.14
C ARG A 70 -7.70 -3.27 5.92
N LEU A 71 -7.70 -2.03 5.41
CA LEU A 71 -7.20 -0.91 6.20
C LEU A 71 -8.12 -0.71 7.42
N THR A 72 -7.51 -0.45 8.57
CA THR A 72 -8.27 0.05 9.72
C THR A 72 -8.61 1.51 9.49
N GLY A 73 -9.49 2.09 10.32
CA GLY A 73 -9.76 3.53 10.25
C GLY A 73 -8.48 4.35 10.39
N GLU A 74 -7.63 3.96 11.33
CA GLU A 74 -6.32 4.59 11.50
C GLU A 74 -5.44 4.40 10.27
N GLY A 75 -5.52 3.20 9.67
CA GLY A 75 -4.77 2.91 8.45
C GLY A 75 -5.19 3.81 7.30
N VAL A 76 -6.48 4.06 7.13
CA VAL A 76 -6.96 4.96 6.08
C VAL A 76 -6.42 6.36 6.30
N ARG A 77 -6.51 6.86 7.55
CA ARG A 77 -6.04 8.20 7.89
C ARG A 77 -4.54 8.35 7.63
N ILE A 78 -3.76 7.42 8.13
CA ILE A 78 -2.29 7.46 8.00
C ILE A 78 -1.88 7.29 6.54
N ALA A 79 -2.52 6.36 5.82
CA ALA A 79 -2.19 6.13 4.42
C ALA A 79 -2.41 7.39 3.57
N ARG A 80 -3.54 8.06 3.77
CA ARG A 80 -3.84 9.30 3.04
C ARG A 80 -2.81 10.39 3.35
N LEU A 81 -2.48 10.54 4.64
CA LEU A 81 -1.51 11.54 5.06
C LEU A 81 -0.12 11.25 4.47
N GLU A 82 0.34 10.03 4.61
CA GLU A 82 1.67 9.65 4.14
C GLU A 82 1.80 9.74 2.62
N LEU A 83 0.78 9.32 1.88
CA LEU A 83 0.81 9.41 0.43
C LEU A 83 0.77 10.86 -0.04
N ALA A 84 0.01 11.72 0.64
CA ALA A 84 -0.02 13.13 0.33
C ALA A 84 1.34 13.78 0.57
N GLN A 85 2.00 13.44 1.69
CA GLN A 85 3.32 13.95 2.00
C GLN A 85 4.37 13.46 1.01
N ALA A 86 4.30 12.19 0.61
CA ALA A 86 5.23 11.63 -0.37
C ALA A 86 5.07 12.32 -1.73
N SER A 87 3.83 12.57 -2.13
CA SER A 87 3.55 13.30 -3.38
C SER A 87 4.08 14.72 -3.32
N ALA A 88 3.86 15.40 -2.19
CA ALA A 88 4.35 16.78 -2.01
C ALA A 88 5.88 16.85 -2.08
N ARG A 89 6.55 15.87 -1.46
CA ARG A 89 8.01 15.81 -1.51
C ARG A 89 8.52 15.64 -2.94
N ARG A 90 7.87 14.78 -3.72
CA ARG A 90 8.25 14.58 -5.12
C ARG A 90 8.07 15.86 -5.93
N GLN A 91 7.00 16.59 -5.69
CA GLN A 91 6.72 17.83 -6.42
C GLN A 91 7.69 18.95 -6.06
N ARG A 92 8.24 18.93 -4.83
CA ARG A 92 9.17 19.93 -4.37
C ARG A 92 10.63 19.55 -4.55
N ALA A 93 10.89 18.33 -5.02
CA ALA A 93 12.26 17.88 -5.20
C ALA A 93 12.98 18.78 -6.20
N PRO A 94 14.23 19.19 -5.91
CA PRO A 94 14.99 19.97 -6.85
C PRO A 94 15.32 19.16 -8.08
N ALA A 95 15.60 19.85 -9.20
CA ALA A 95 16.01 19.19 -10.41
C ALA A 95 17.30 18.42 -10.17
N ARG A 96 17.45 17.29 -10.83
CA ARG A 96 18.64 16.48 -10.69
C ARG A 96 19.84 17.23 -11.27
N PRO A 97 21.04 17.06 -10.66
CA PRO A 97 22.24 17.68 -11.21
C PRO A 97 22.44 17.31 -12.68
N GLY A 98 22.86 18.25 -13.48
CA GLY A 98 23.10 18.05 -14.89
C GLY A 98 21.86 18.06 -15.76
N ARG A 99 20.69 18.26 -15.18
CA ARG A 99 19.44 18.27 -15.90
C ARG A 99 18.76 19.61 -15.71
N PRO A 100 18.53 20.37 -16.77
CA PRO A 100 17.87 21.66 -16.60
C PRO A 100 16.46 21.48 -16.08
N ALA A 101 16.05 22.36 -15.19
CA ALA A 101 14.69 22.34 -14.71
C ALA A 101 13.74 22.76 -15.84
N PRO A 102 12.53 22.19 -15.88
CA PRO A 102 11.52 22.64 -16.83
C PRO A 102 11.28 24.13 -16.66
N GLY A 103 11.28 24.86 -17.76
CA GLY A 103 11.12 26.30 -17.73
C GLY A 103 12.38 27.05 -17.42
N SER A 104 13.45 26.40 -17.11
CA SER A 104 14.76 26.99 -16.93
C SER A 104 15.40 27.07 -18.29
N LEU A 105 15.26 28.17 -18.90
CA LEU A 105 15.78 28.41 -20.23
C LEU A 105 17.09 29.14 -20.17
N GLY A 106 17.75 28.76 -19.25
CA GLY A 106 19.08 29.34 -19.10
C GLY A 106 19.90 28.85 -19.95
#